data_85330d5bfd0ec315b3ebb0e8fde3e03b
#
_entry.id   85330d5bfd0ec315b3ebb0e8fde3e03b
#
_cell.length_a   1.000
_cell.length_b   1.000
_cell.length_c   1.000
_cell.angle_alpha   90.00
_cell.angle_beta   90.00
_cell.angle_gamma   90.00
#
_symmetry.space_group_name_H-M   'P 1'
#
loop_
_entity.id
_entity.type
_entity.pdbx_description
1 polymer ?
#
loop_
_entity_poly.entity_id
_entity_poly.type
_entity_poly.pdbx_seq_one_letter_code
_entity_poly.pdbx_strand_id
1 'polypeptide(L)'
;MAAFLEVGFFPRIHTAIAEWLACMLFILPQKKRFGETSWQQIGCCIGFLALLLGLNLLNQQQSGLTWMLLMAACMGTMLAMIVCCCKLKLMKAGYIWAHAFITAEFAASLEWQINYYLLMADSVDSRGTWLVMAGTYIIAFSAIYLLNQKHHILRSGTSVTRQELISGSAIALAAFCLSNFNFAFTNNVFTETLGTGIIYSRTLVDFGGVIMLFAYDMARSELYLSHELEAMENLLNRQYEQYRQFDANNKAMHQIYHDLKHQIDFIRNEKSASKRESYLAEMEKVVTLRDAEMNTGNAILDTVLTSKSLRCAEEGIVMTCFADAHDMGFIDMMDICSIFGNAIDNAIECVEKIADQNMRLIKLTVRTQNRFLLIRVENCTDKAIDLNGGQPVTTKENKESHGYGIKSIRKAAEKYGGCMTLEQQDGWFIMTVLIPLAEENK
;
A
#
# COMPACT_ATOMS: atom_id res chain seq x y z
N MET A 1 47.93 -25.15 -8.57
CA MET A 1 47.23 -24.62 -9.75
C MET A 1 47.56 -25.42 -11.02
N ALA A 2 48.81 -25.81 -11.29
CA ALA A 2 49.15 -26.69 -12.42
C ALA A 2 48.46 -28.07 -12.33
N ALA A 3 48.40 -28.73 -11.18
CA ALA A 3 47.71 -29.99 -10.97
C ALA A 3 46.16 -29.89 -11.12
N PHE A 4 45.58 -28.71 -10.98
CA PHE A 4 44.16 -28.44 -11.22
C PHE A 4 43.80 -28.36 -12.71
N LEU A 5 44.78 -28.08 -13.57
CA LEU A 5 44.62 -28.01 -15.02
C LEU A 5 44.79 -29.37 -15.71
N GLU A 6 45.41 -30.33 -15.03
CA GLU A 6 45.60 -31.70 -15.55
C GLU A 6 44.37 -32.62 -15.28
N VAL A 7 43.52 -32.30 -14.33
CA VAL A 7 42.30 -33.06 -14.11
C VAL A 7 41.19 -32.56 -15.04
N GLY A 8 41.10 -33.18 -16.20
CA GLY A 8 40.05 -33.11 -17.19
C GLY A 8 39.39 -31.73 -17.36
N PHE A 9 39.75 -31.09 -18.46
CA PHE A 9 39.19 -29.84 -18.95
C PHE A 9 37.64 -29.81 -18.93
N PHE A 10 37.06 -29.32 -17.86
CA PHE A 10 35.61 -29.13 -17.78
C PHE A 10 35.29 -27.70 -18.23
N PRO A 11 34.70 -27.52 -19.41
CA PRO A 11 34.41 -26.17 -19.92
C PRO A 11 33.39 -25.48 -19.03
N ARG A 12 33.51 -24.15 -18.82
CA ARG A 12 32.52 -23.33 -18.02
C ARG A 12 31.12 -23.30 -18.61
N ILE A 13 30.78 -24.25 -19.48
CA ILE A 13 29.42 -24.47 -19.99
C ILE A 13 28.43 -24.75 -18.85
N HIS A 14 28.87 -25.48 -17.83
CA HIS A 14 28.03 -25.77 -16.65
C HIS A 14 27.58 -24.49 -15.94
N THR A 15 28.48 -23.50 -15.75
CA THR A 15 28.14 -22.23 -15.15
C THR A 15 27.10 -21.46 -15.98
N ALA A 16 27.28 -21.39 -17.30
CA ALA A 16 26.32 -20.72 -18.19
C ALA A 16 24.92 -21.37 -18.15
N ILE A 17 24.86 -22.70 -18.05
CA ILE A 17 23.60 -23.44 -17.90
C ILE A 17 22.96 -23.15 -16.54
N ALA A 18 23.74 -23.11 -15.46
CA ALA A 18 23.25 -22.77 -14.13
C ALA A 18 22.67 -21.34 -14.09
N GLU A 19 23.37 -20.35 -14.64
CA GLU A 19 22.94 -18.96 -14.76
C GLU A 19 21.62 -18.83 -15.54
N TRP A 20 21.52 -19.53 -16.64
CA TRP A 20 20.32 -19.53 -17.46
C TRP A 20 19.13 -20.21 -16.76
N LEU A 21 19.34 -21.42 -16.17
CA LEU A 21 18.31 -22.15 -15.43
C LEU A 21 17.82 -21.36 -14.22
N ALA A 22 18.73 -20.71 -13.49
CA ALA A 22 18.36 -19.84 -12.37
C ALA A 22 17.48 -18.68 -12.83
N CYS A 23 17.84 -17.99 -13.93
CA CYS A 23 16.99 -16.94 -14.49
C CYS A 23 15.62 -17.50 -14.89
N MET A 24 15.55 -18.65 -15.55
CA MET A 24 14.29 -19.28 -15.95
C MET A 24 13.43 -19.63 -14.75
N LEU A 25 14.00 -20.14 -13.66
CA LEU A 25 13.31 -20.48 -12.43
C LEU A 25 12.49 -19.31 -11.87
N PHE A 26 13.08 -18.10 -11.90
CA PHE A 26 12.45 -16.90 -11.38
C PHE A 26 11.62 -16.12 -12.41
N ILE A 27 11.85 -16.32 -13.71
CA ILE A 27 11.08 -15.71 -14.81
C ILE A 27 9.72 -16.42 -14.98
N LEU A 28 9.69 -17.74 -14.88
CA LEU A 28 8.48 -18.54 -15.15
C LEU A 28 7.25 -18.12 -14.34
N PRO A 29 7.33 -17.82 -13.03
CA PRO A 29 6.17 -17.40 -12.25
C PRO A 29 5.77 -15.93 -12.47
N GLN A 30 6.53 -15.14 -13.24
CA GLN A 30 6.25 -13.71 -13.46
C GLN A 30 5.38 -13.47 -14.70
N LYS A 31 4.71 -12.30 -14.74
CA LYS A 31 3.98 -11.87 -15.94
C LYS A 31 4.95 -11.68 -17.11
N LYS A 32 4.76 -12.44 -18.17
CA LYS A 32 5.60 -12.43 -19.37
C LYS A 32 5.37 -11.17 -20.21
N ARG A 33 6.41 -10.70 -20.87
CA ARG A 33 6.34 -9.50 -21.72
C ARG A 33 5.66 -9.76 -23.06
N PHE A 34 5.86 -10.95 -23.64
CA PHE A 34 5.45 -11.31 -25.01
C PHE A 34 4.21 -12.21 -25.08
N GLY A 35 3.44 -12.39 -23.97
CA GLY A 35 2.31 -13.33 -23.93
C GLY A 35 2.73 -14.77 -23.60
N GLU A 36 1.73 -15.66 -23.32
CA GLU A 36 2.03 -16.99 -22.73
C GLU A 36 2.69 -17.99 -23.71
N THR A 37 2.57 -17.80 -25.01
CA THR A 37 3.08 -18.74 -26.05
C THR A 37 3.83 -18.04 -27.19
N SER A 38 4.53 -16.96 -26.93
CA SER A 38 5.21 -16.21 -27.98
C SER A 38 6.55 -16.85 -28.36
N TRP A 39 6.71 -17.21 -29.63
CA TRP A 39 7.98 -17.63 -30.22
C TRP A 39 9.09 -16.60 -29.98
N GLN A 40 8.75 -15.32 -29.85
CA GLN A 40 9.68 -14.23 -29.52
C GLN A 40 10.29 -14.40 -28.13
N GLN A 41 9.50 -14.85 -27.13
CA GLN A 41 10.03 -15.09 -25.78
C GLN A 41 10.98 -16.29 -25.77
N ILE A 42 10.62 -17.37 -26.48
CA ILE A 42 11.49 -18.56 -26.61
C ILE A 42 12.79 -18.18 -27.32
N GLY A 43 12.70 -17.44 -28.41
CA GLY A 43 13.88 -16.94 -29.14
C GLY A 43 14.77 -16.03 -28.28
N CYS A 44 14.17 -15.17 -27.47
CA CYS A 44 14.87 -14.31 -26.52
C CYS A 44 15.63 -15.17 -25.47
N CYS A 45 14.98 -16.14 -24.85
CA CYS A 45 15.60 -17.03 -23.86
C CYS A 45 16.78 -17.84 -24.47
N ILE A 46 16.62 -18.36 -25.69
CA ILE A 46 17.69 -19.07 -26.40
C ILE A 46 18.84 -18.13 -26.77
N GLY A 47 18.54 -16.90 -27.19
CA GLY A 47 19.56 -15.90 -27.51
C GLY A 47 20.41 -15.53 -26.27
N PHE A 48 19.77 -15.36 -25.10
CA PHE A 48 20.50 -15.13 -23.86
C PHE A 48 21.30 -16.34 -23.39
N LEU A 49 20.82 -17.58 -23.61
CA LEU A 49 21.61 -18.78 -23.35
C LEU A 49 22.89 -18.79 -24.23
N ALA A 50 22.77 -18.54 -25.53
CA ALA A 50 23.91 -18.48 -26.43
C ALA A 50 24.92 -17.39 -26.03
N LEU A 51 24.43 -16.22 -25.58
CA LEU A 51 25.29 -15.13 -25.11
C LEU A 51 26.02 -15.52 -23.78
N LEU A 52 25.32 -16.11 -22.80
CA LEU A 52 25.95 -16.61 -21.57
C LEU A 52 26.97 -17.69 -21.83
N LEU A 53 26.69 -18.63 -22.74
CA LEU A 53 27.66 -19.64 -23.17
C LEU A 53 28.90 -18.99 -23.79
N GLY A 54 28.74 -18.04 -24.71
CA GLY A 54 29.84 -17.32 -25.32
C GLY A 54 30.72 -16.58 -24.30
N LEU A 55 30.10 -15.83 -23.35
CA LEU A 55 30.82 -15.10 -22.31
C LEU A 55 31.57 -16.06 -21.36
N ASN A 56 30.96 -17.13 -20.94
CA ASN A 56 31.61 -18.11 -20.06
C ASN A 56 32.73 -18.88 -20.74
N LEU A 57 32.62 -19.21 -22.04
CA LEU A 57 33.69 -19.81 -22.80
C LEU A 57 34.89 -18.85 -22.96
N LEU A 58 34.64 -17.57 -23.24
CA LEU A 58 35.68 -16.54 -23.28
C LEU A 58 36.37 -16.37 -21.91
N ASN A 59 35.66 -16.55 -20.84
CA ASN A 59 36.14 -16.41 -19.47
C ASN A 59 36.95 -17.63 -18.98
N GLN A 60 36.99 -18.73 -19.72
CA GLN A 60 37.54 -20.02 -19.28
C GLN A 60 39.05 -19.97 -18.94
N GLN A 61 39.81 -19.20 -19.68
CA GLN A 61 41.27 -19.08 -19.51
C GLN A 61 41.71 -17.74 -18.91
N GLN A 62 40.76 -16.91 -18.49
CA GLN A 62 41.07 -15.57 -18.00
C GLN A 62 41.30 -15.57 -16.51
N SER A 63 42.12 -14.62 -16.04
CA SER A 63 42.41 -14.40 -14.61
C SER A 63 42.48 -12.90 -14.31
N GLY A 64 42.42 -12.56 -13.04
CA GLY A 64 42.52 -11.18 -12.58
C GLY A 64 41.41 -10.28 -13.14
N LEU A 65 41.78 -9.09 -13.63
CA LEU A 65 40.81 -8.04 -14.03
C LEU A 65 39.93 -8.49 -15.22
N THR A 66 40.50 -9.20 -16.21
CA THR A 66 39.72 -9.69 -17.37
C THR A 66 38.64 -10.69 -16.94
N TRP A 67 38.97 -11.58 -16.02
CA TRP A 67 38.02 -12.49 -15.42
C TRP A 67 36.87 -11.74 -14.72
N MET A 68 37.20 -10.72 -13.90
CA MET A 68 36.19 -9.90 -13.19
C MET A 68 35.27 -9.18 -14.16
N LEU A 69 35.79 -8.60 -15.24
CA LEU A 69 35.00 -7.89 -16.25
C LEU A 69 34.05 -8.83 -17.00
N LEU A 70 34.47 -10.03 -17.33
CA LEU A 70 33.63 -11.02 -18.00
C LEU A 70 32.53 -11.55 -17.04
N MET A 71 32.84 -11.77 -15.77
CA MET A 71 31.83 -12.13 -14.78
C MET A 71 30.80 -11.00 -14.60
N ALA A 72 31.23 -9.74 -14.54
CA ALA A 72 30.31 -8.61 -14.51
C ALA A 72 29.42 -8.54 -15.78
N ALA A 73 29.96 -8.92 -16.95
CA ALA A 73 29.18 -9.02 -18.18
C ALA A 73 28.13 -10.15 -18.11
N CYS A 74 28.47 -11.32 -17.52
CA CYS A 74 27.49 -12.39 -17.24
C CYS A 74 26.39 -11.93 -16.32
N MET A 75 26.74 -11.26 -15.21
CA MET A 75 25.77 -10.68 -14.28
C MET A 75 24.83 -9.69 -14.98
N GLY A 76 25.39 -8.80 -15.82
CA GLY A 76 24.60 -7.85 -16.63
C GLY A 76 23.67 -8.54 -17.62
N THR A 77 24.13 -9.63 -18.23
CA THR A 77 23.35 -10.45 -19.16
C THR A 77 22.17 -11.13 -18.47
N MET A 78 22.37 -11.67 -17.25
CA MET A 78 21.29 -12.24 -16.44
C MET A 78 20.22 -11.18 -16.09
N LEU A 79 20.64 -9.98 -15.69
CA LEU A 79 19.72 -8.88 -15.42
C LEU A 79 18.95 -8.47 -16.69
N ALA A 80 19.66 -8.34 -17.81
CA ALA A 80 19.06 -8.02 -19.11
C ALA A 80 18.01 -9.07 -19.52
N MET A 81 18.31 -10.36 -19.33
CA MET A 81 17.38 -11.46 -19.59
C MET A 81 16.07 -11.31 -18.79
N ILE A 82 16.17 -11.03 -17.48
CA ILE A 82 15.00 -10.85 -16.60
C ILE A 82 14.17 -9.64 -17.05
N VAL A 83 14.82 -8.50 -17.33
CA VAL A 83 14.17 -7.27 -17.78
C VAL A 83 13.51 -7.44 -19.15
N CYS A 84 14.15 -8.14 -20.08
CA CYS A 84 13.60 -8.37 -21.41
C CYS A 84 12.44 -9.36 -21.43
N CYS A 85 12.52 -10.43 -20.63
CA CYS A 85 11.52 -11.50 -20.63
C CYS A 85 10.28 -11.18 -19.76
N CYS A 86 10.42 -10.32 -18.76
CA CYS A 86 9.35 -10.01 -17.80
C CYS A 86 8.85 -8.57 -17.89
N LYS A 87 7.55 -8.39 -17.62
CA LYS A 87 6.91 -7.06 -17.52
C LYS A 87 7.02 -6.53 -16.08
N LEU A 88 8.26 -6.24 -15.64
CA LEU A 88 8.58 -5.85 -14.27
C LEU A 88 9.15 -4.44 -14.20
N LYS A 89 8.96 -3.78 -13.05
CA LYS A 89 9.71 -2.56 -12.72
C LYS A 89 11.17 -2.91 -12.44
N LEU A 90 12.10 -2.03 -12.80
CA LEU A 90 13.56 -2.28 -12.69
C LEU A 90 14.00 -2.70 -11.28
N MET A 91 13.42 -2.11 -10.21
CA MET A 91 13.74 -2.49 -8.84
C MET A 91 13.38 -3.96 -8.54
N LYS A 92 12.21 -4.42 -9.01
CA LYS A 92 11.80 -5.82 -8.83
C LYS A 92 12.65 -6.76 -9.67
N ALA A 93 13.01 -6.36 -10.89
CA ALA A 93 13.89 -7.12 -11.74
C ALA A 93 15.29 -7.28 -11.12
N GLY A 94 15.85 -6.23 -10.52
CA GLY A 94 17.12 -6.28 -9.81
C GLY A 94 17.09 -7.16 -8.56
N TYR A 95 15.97 -7.16 -7.83
CA TYR A 95 15.80 -8.05 -6.68
C TYR A 95 15.73 -9.52 -7.08
N ILE A 96 14.98 -9.83 -8.13
CA ILE A 96 14.90 -11.18 -8.73
C ILE A 96 16.26 -11.60 -9.26
N TRP A 97 17.02 -10.68 -9.86
CA TRP A 97 18.37 -10.93 -10.35
C TRP A 97 19.32 -11.35 -9.20
N ALA A 98 19.25 -10.71 -8.04
CA ALA A 98 20.08 -11.08 -6.90
C ALA A 98 19.83 -12.54 -6.46
N HIS A 99 18.56 -12.96 -6.43
CA HIS A 99 18.18 -14.35 -6.15
C HIS A 99 18.65 -15.32 -7.23
N ALA A 100 18.43 -15.00 -8.50
CA ALA A 100 18.85 -15.83 -9.61
C ALA A 100 20.38 -16.00 -9.63
N PHE A 101 21.09 -14.91 -9.38
CA PHE A 101 22.54 -14.90 -9.40
C PHE A 101 23.15 -15.78 -8.31
N ILE A 102 22.78 -15.61 -7.05
CA ILE A 102 23.35 -16.43 -5.96
C ILE A 102 22.92 -17.91 -6.07
N THR A 103 21.71 -18.16 -6.57
CA THR A 103 21.22 -19.52 -6.85
C THR A 103 22.06 -20.18 -7.94
N ALA A 104 22.42 -19.44 -8.98
CA ALA A 104 23.28 -19.94 -10.07
C ALA A 104 24.67 -20.29 -9.56
N GLU A 105 25.30 -19.37 -8.78
CA GLU A 105 26.63 -19.57 -8.19
C GLU A 105 26.60 -20.82 -7.27
N PHE A 106 25.60 -20.98 -6.40
CA PHE A 106 25.45 -22.15 -5.56
C PHE A 106 25.31 -23.44 -6.36
N ALA A 107 24.44 -23.46 -7.38
CA ALA A 107 24.21 -24.67 -8.18
C ALA A 107 25.49 -25.05 -8.96
N ALA A 108 26.20 -24.08 -9.52
CA ALA A 108 27.44 -24.31 -10.25
C ALA A 108 28.59 -24.75 -9.33
N SER A 109 28.71 -24.16 -8.12
CA SER A 109 29.76 -24.55 -7.15
C SER A 109 29.50 -25.94 -6.58
N LEU A 110 28.25 -26.29 -6.31
CA LEU A 110 27.85 -27.61 -5.84
C LEU A 110 28.13 -28.70 -6.90
N GLU A 111 27.74 -28.43 -8.13
CA GLU A 111 27.99 -29.33 -9.25
C GLU A 111 29.50 -29.55 -9.45
N TRP A 112 30.28 -28.47 -9.45
CA TRP A 112 31.74 -28.56 -9.60
C TRP A 112 32.37 -29.36 -8.47
N GLN A 113 31.90 -29.19 -7.22
CA GLN A 113 32.37 -29.94 -6.05
C GLN A 113 32.09 -31.46 -6.20
N ILE A 114 30.87 -31.84 -6.61
CA ILE A 114 30.49 -33.24 -6.80
C ILE A 114 31.29 -33.88 -7.92
N ASN A 115 31.41 -33.21 -9.08
CA ASN A 115 32.19 -33.71 -10.19
C ASN A 115 33.67 -33.88 -9.84
N TYR A 116 34.26 -32.92 -9.13
CA TYR A 116 35.63 -32.99 -8.67
C TYR A 116 35.87 -34.26 -7.82
N TYR A 117 34.98 -34.56 -6.90
CA TYR A 117 35.08 -35.75 -6.08
C TYR A 117 34.98 -37.04 -6.89
N LEU A 118 34.03 -37.11 -7.81
CA LEU A 118 33.80 -38.32 -8.61
C LEU A 118 34.93 -38.58 -9.59
N LEU A 119 35.54 -37.52 -10.15
CA LEU A 119 36.72 -37.62 -11.00
C LEU A 119 37.95 -38.07 -10.20
N MET A 120 38.17 -37.53 -9.00
CA MET A 120 39.27 -37.95 -8.12
C MET A 120 39.18 -39.43 -7.69
N ALA A 121 37.93 -39.94 -7.58
CA ALA A 121 37.68 -41.35 -7.23
C ALA A 121 37.73 -42.32 -8.41
N ASP A 122 38.12 -41.87 -9.61
CA ASP A 122 38.04 -42.61 -10.89
C ASP A 122 36.67 -43.29 -11.13
N SER A 123 35.63 -42.72 -10.58
CA SER A 123 34.29 -43.32 -10.56
C SER A 123 33.43 -42.92 -11.77
N VAL A 124 33.85 -41.90 -12.56
CA VAL A 124 33.04 -41.35 -13.62
C VAL A 124 33.91 -40.98 -14.82
N ASP A 125 33.47 -41.40 -15.99
CA ASP A 125 34.05 -40.98 -17.26
C ASP A 125 33.48 -39.63 -17.78
N SER A 126 33.99 -39.13 -18.90
CA SER A 126 33.53 -37.85 -19.48
C SER A 126 32.05 -37.82 -19.87
N ARG A 127 31.37 -38.95 -20.01
CA ARG A 127 29.93 -39.04 -20.27
C ARG A 127 29.13 -38.98 -18.94
N GLY A 128 29.68 -39.60 -17.90
CA GLY A 128 29.10 -39.59 -16.57
C GLY A 128 29.05 -38.22 -15.94
N THR A 129 30.05 -37.34 -16.23
CA THR A 129 30.06 -35.97 -15.72
C THR A 129 28.83 -35.15 -16.16
N TRP A 130 28.36 -35.32 -17.39
CA TRP A 130 27.10 -34.66 -17.85
C TRP A 130 25.85 -35.17 -17.15
N LEU A 131 25.80 -36.47 -16.80
CA LEU A 131 24.69 -37.02 -16.03
C LEU A 131 24.69 -36.50 -14.59
N VAL A 132 25.86 -36.41 -13.97
CA VAL A 132 26.03 -35.80 -12.64
C VAL A 132 25.57 -34.36 -12.64
N MET A 133 25.99 -33.55 -13.64
CA MET A 133 25.55 -32.17 -13.80
C MET A 133 24.02 -32.07 -13.89
N ALA A 134 23.40 -32.87 -14.78
CA ALA A 134 21.95 -32.86 -14.94
C ALA A 134 21.24 -33.25 -13.64
N GLY A 135 21.70 -34.29 -12.96
CA GLY A 135 21.14 -34.75 -11.68
C GLY A 135 21.24 -33.69 -10.57
N THR A 136 22.42 -33.08 -10.41
CA THR A 136 22.68 -32.01 -9.43
C THR A 136 21.78 -30.80 -9.68
N TYR A 137 21.66 -30.34 -10.93
CA TYR A 137 20.83 -29.21 -11.27
C TYR A 137 19.34 -29.51 -11.09
N ILE A 138 18.86 -30.68 -11.47
CA ILE A 138 17.46 -31.08 -11.24
C ILE A 138 17.16 -31.04 -9.72
N ILE A 139 18.03 -31.59 -8.89
CA ILE A 139 17.82 -31.61 -7.44
C ILE A 139 17.87 -30.19 -6.87
N ALA A 140 18.93 -29.43 -7.15
CA ALA A 140 19.13 -28.08 -6.61
C ALA A 140 17.99 -27.12 -7.01
N PHE A 141 17.68 -27.03 -8.30
CA PHE A 141 16.64 -26.13 -8.79
C PHE A 141 15.24 -26.56 -8.39
N SER A 142 14.95 -27.90 -8.30
CA SER A 142 13.67 -28.37 -7.80
C SER A 142 13.48 -28.05 -6.33
N ALA A 143 14.51 -28.23 -5.49
CA ALA A 143 14.45 -27.85 -4.08
C ALA A 143 14.17 -26.37 -3.89
N ILE A 144 14.88 -25.51 -4.63
CA ILE A 144 14.69 -24.04 -4.57
C ILE A 144 13.32 -23.65 -5.11
N TYR A 145 12.84 -24.29 -6.18
CA TYR A 145 11.50 -24.08 -6.71
C TYR A 145 10.41 -24.40 -5.68
N LEU A 146 10.49 -25.53 -5.00
CA LEU A 146 9.54 -25.93 -3.97
C LEU A 146 9.56 -24.98 -2.78
N LEU A 147 10.74 -24.54 -2.33
CA LEU A 147 10.88 -23.54 -1.29
C LEU A 147 10.25 -22.21 -1.69
N ASN A 148 10.50 -21.75 -2.90
CA ASN A 148 9.94 -20.50 -3.43
C ASN A 148 8.41 -20.57 -3.57
N GLN A 149 7.85 -21.70 -4.00
CA GLN A 149 6.41 -21.91 -4.07
C GLN A 149 5.74 -21.92 -2.69
N LYS A 150 6.34 -22.61 -1.71
CA LYS A 150 5.79 -22.73 -0.36
C LYS A 150 5.69 -21.38 0.35
N HIS A 151 6.67 -20.53 0.18
CA HIS A 151 6.76 -19.25 0.90
C HIS A 151 6.27 -18.05 0.09
N HIS A 152 5.83 -18.22 -1.15
CA HIS A 152 5.34 -17.16 -2.05
C HIS A 152 6.26 -15.93 -2.14
N ILE A 153 7.57 -16.13 -1.99
CA ILE A 153 8.61 -15.14 -1.76
C ILE A 153 8.61 -14.03 -2.82
N LEU A 154 8.34 -14.39 -4.10
CA LEU A 154 8.38 -13.47 -5.23
C LEU A 154 7.05 -13.36 -5.98
N ARG A 155 5.92 -13.37 -5.26
CA ARG A 155 4.58 -13.32 -5.85
C ARG A 155 4.41 -12.11 -6.77
N SER A 156 3.69 -12.32 -7.87
CA SER A 156 3.43 -11.34 -8.95
C SER A 156 2.64 -10.08 -8.53
N GLY A 157 2.66 -9.63 -7.31
CA GLY A 157 1.93 -8.43 -6.85
C GLY A 157 2.71 -7.56 -5.87
N THR A 158 3.77 -8.09 -5.27
CA THR A 158 4.54 -7.34 -4.26
C THR A 158 5.43 -6.29 -4.89
N SER A 159 5.33 -5.05 -4.40
CA SER A 159 6.28 -3.98 -4.74
C SER A 159 7.57 -4.19 -3.95
N VAL A 160 8.70 -3.97 -4.60
CA VAL A 160 10.02 -4.01 -3.96
C VAL A 160 10.47 -2.58 -3.69
N THR A 161 10.89 -2.30 -2.47
CA THR A 161 11.43 -1.00 -2.05
C THR A 161 12.91 -0.87 -2.42
N ARG A 162 13.45 0.36 -2.37
CA ARG A 162 14.89 0.59 -2.59
C ARG A 162 15.76 -0.12 -1.56
N GLN A 163 15.33 -0.12 -0.30
CA GLN A 163 16.06 -0.77 0.79
C GLN A 163 16.16 -2.28 0.59
N GLU A 164 15.05 -2.93 0.20
CA GLU A 164 15.03 -4.36 -0.10
C GLU A 164 15.94 -4.72 -1.28
N LEU A 165 15.94 -3.93 -2.34
CA LEU A 165 16.86 -4.14 -3.46
C LEU A 165 18.32 -4.03 -3.03
N ILE A 166 18.66 -3.00 -2.24
CA ILE A 166 20.03 -2.80 -1.75
C ILE A 166 20.43 -3.96 -0.85
N SER A 167 19.59 -4.37 0.11
CA SER A 167 19.88 -5.47 1.02
C SER A 167 20.08 -6.81 0.28
N GLY A 168 19.15 -7.16 -0.62
CA GLY A 168 19.25 -8.39 -1.40
C GLY A 168 20.49 -8.42 -2.30
N SER A 169 20.78 -7.30 -3.00
CA SER A 169 21.96 -7.18 -3.85
C SER A 169 23.27 -7.20 -3.03
N ALA A 170 23.27 -6.58 -1.84
CA ALA A 170 24.43 -6.59 -0.96
C ALA A 170 24.75 -8.00 -0.46
N ILE A 171 23.73 -8.79 -0.06
CA ILE A 171 23.92 -10.18 0.36
C ILE A 171 24.48 -11.01 -0.80
N ALA A 172 23.91 -10.91 -1.99
CA ALA A 172 24.35 -11.65 -3.16
C ALA A 172 25.79 -11.29 -3.58
N LEU A 173 26.12 -10.00 -3.60
CA LEU A 173 27.47 -9.51 -3.91
C LEU A 173 28.49 -9.90 -2.83
N ALA A 174 28.14 -9.81 -1.55
CA ALA A 174 29.01 -10.21 -0.45
C ALA A 174 29.33 -11.71 -0.53
N ALA A 175 28.33 -12.56 -0.74
CA ALA A 175 28.53 -13.99 -0.91
C ALA A 175 29.43 -14.27 -2.14
N PHE A 176 29.16 -13.62 -3.27
CA PHE A 176 29.99 -13.75 -4.48
C PHE A 176 31.44 -13.32 -4.26
N CYS A 177 31.67 -12.16 -3.64
CA CYS A 177 33.02 -11.67 -3.34
C CYS A 177 33.79 -12.61 -2.44
N LEU A 178 33.13 -13.12 -1.37
CA LEU A 178 33.75 -14.07 -0.44
C LEU A 178 34.03 -15.42 -1.11
N SER A 179 33.11 -15.95 -1.90
CA SER A 179 33.25 -17.24 -2.56
C SER A 179 34.31 -17.22 -3.66
N ASN A 180 34.48 -16.09 -4.33
CA ASN A 180 35.42 -15.95 -5.46
C ASN A 180 36.73 -15.19 -5.09
N PHE A 181 36.92 -14.85 -3.81
CA PHE A 181 38.10 -14.08 -3.37
C PHE A 181 39.42 -14.73 -3.81
N ASN A 182 39.53 -16.05 -3.69
CA ASN A 182 40.75 -16.80 -4.08
C ASN A 182 41.01 -16.84 -5.60
N PHE A 183 39.96 -16.65 -6.40
CA PHE A 183 40.12 -16.57 -7.90
C PHE A 183 40.52 -15.18 -8.37
N ALA A 184 40.11 -14.14 -7.64
CA ALA A 184 40.46 -12.76 -7.98
C ALA A 184 41.91 -12.43 -7.64
N PHE A 185 42.47 -13.04 -6.59
CA PHE A 185 43.85 -12.76 -6.11
C PHE A 185 44.70 -14.02 -6.15
N THR A 186 45.40 -14.23 -7.26
CA THR A 186 46.19 -15.44 -7.59
C THR A 186 47.44 -15.68 -6.74
N ASN A 187 47.89 -14.70 -5.95
CA ASN A 187 49.09 -14.79 -5.12
C ASN A 187 48.82 -14.58 -3.62
N ASN A 188 47.83 -15.24 -3.08
CA ASN A 188 47.46 -15.09 -1.69
C ASN A 188 48.01 -16.23 -0.83
N VAL A 189 48.48 -15.91 0.38
CA VAL A 189 48.98 -16.89 1.39
C VAL A 189 47.89 -17.97 1.68
N PHE A 190 46.63 -17.63 1.50
CA PHE A 190 45.49 -18.56 1.66
C PHE A 190 45.35 -19.57 0.54
N THR A 191 45.88 -19.31 -0.69
CA THR A 191 45.78 -20.22 -1.84
C THR A 191 46.79 -21.36 -1.78
N GLU A 192 47.96 -21.18 -1.15
CA GLU A 192 49.00 -22.19 -1.06
C GLU A 192 48.69 -23.29 -0.01
N THR A 193 47.94 -22.94 1.03
CA THR A 193 47.69 -23.85 2.17
C THR A 193 46.36 -24.60 2.11
N LEU A 194 45.39 -24.16 1.32
CA LEU A 194 44.02 -24.68 1.41
C LEU A 194 43.64 -25.72 0.34
N GLY A 195 44.40 -25.91 -0.74
CA GLY A 195 44.16 -26.96 -1.72
C GLY A 195 42.66 -27.24 -2.03
N THR A 196 42.21 -28.44 -1.71
CA THR A 196 40.81 -28.87 -1.87
C THR A 196 39.82 -28.11 -0.97
N GLY A 197 40.28 -27.49 0.12
CA GLY A 197 39.47 -26.68 1.04
C GLY A 197 38.83 -25.47 0.36
N ILE A 198 39.41 -24.93 -0.72
CA ILE A 198 38.84 -23.79 -1.47
C ILE A 198 37.50 -24.18 -2.12
N ILE A 199 37.36 -25.40 -2.64
CA ILE A 199 36.16 -25.89 -3.28
C ILE A 199 35.01 -25.97 -2.27
N TYR A 200 35.29 -26.54 -1.09
CA TYR A 200 34.31 -26.63 0.01
C TYR A 200 33.87 -25.27 0.52
N SER A 201 34.84 -24.38 0.77
CA SER A 201 34.55 -23.05 1.28
C SER A 201 33.65 -22.25 0.32
N ARG A 202 33.89 -22.37 -0.99
CA ARG A 202 33.07 -21.73 -2.03
C ARG A 202 31.62 -22.20 -1.98
N THR A 203 31.39 -23.51 -2.07
CA THR A 203 30.03 -24.08 -2.04
C THR A 203 29.31 -23.73 -0.73
N LEU A 204 30.01 -23.75 0.42
CA LEU A 204 29.44 -23.41 1.72
C LEU A 204 29.03 -21.92 1.79
N VAL A 205 29.87 -21.02 1.27
CA VAL A 205 29.58 -19.58 1.25
C VAL A 205 28.41 -19.30 0.33
N ASP A 206 28.36 -19.87 -0.88
CA ASP A 206 27.26 -19.70 -1.83
C ASP A 206 25.93 -20.24 -1.25
N PHE A 207 25.98 -21.42 -0.58
CA PHE A 207 24.84 -21.97 0.12
C PHE A 207 24.36 -21.05 1.27
N GLY A 208 25.30 -20.52 2.06
CA GLY A 208 25.00 -19.54 3.10
C GLY A 208 24.34 -18.29 2.52
N GLY A 209 24.79 -17.80 1.37
CA GLY A 209 24.17 -16.69 0.63
C GLY A 209 22.71 -16.98 0.22
N VAL A 210 22.45 -18.18 -0.29
CA VAL A 210 21.08 -18.62 -0.62
C VAL A 210 20.21 -18.64 0.63
N ILE A 211 20.69 -19.26 1.72
CA ILE A 211 19.93 -19.34 2.98
C ILE A 211 19.65 -17.94 3.53
N MET A 212 20.64 -17.05 3.49
CA MET A 212 20.50 -15.68 4.02
C MET A 212 19.47 -14.88 3.23
N LEU A 213 19.44 -14.98 1.90
CA LEU A 213 18.39 -14.35 1.09
C LEU A 213 17.01 -14.92 1.38
N PHE A 214 16.89 -16.24 1.50
CA PHE A 214 15.62 -16.88 1.88
C PHE A 214 15.15 -16.44 3.27
N ALA A 215 16.03 -16.41 4.26
CA ALA A 215 15.71 -15.95 5.60
C ALA A 215 15.26 -14.47 5.60
N TYR A 216 15.94 -13.64 4.82
CA TYR A 216 15.57 -12.24 4.62
C TYR A 216 14.16 -12.09 4.02
N ASP A 217 13.84 -12.90 2.99
CA ASP A 217 12.51 -12.90 2.38
C ASP A 217 11.42 -13.38 3.32
N MET A 218 11.70 -14.40 4.12
CA MET A 218 10.75 -14.89 5.13
C MET A 218 10.45 -13.82 6.17
N ALA A 219 11.49 -13.19 6.73
CA ALA A 219 11.32 -12.10 7.70
C ALA A 219 10.55 -10.91 7.10
N ARG A 220 10.85 -10.55 5.85
CA ARG A 220 10.12 -9.51 5.10
C ARG A 220 8.63 -9.88 4.91
N SER A 221 8.35 -11.12 4.53
CA SER A 221 6.99 -11.60 4.31
C SER A 221 6.18 -11.60 5.60
N GLU A 222 6.80 -11.96 6.71
CA GLU A 222 6.19 -11.95 8.04
C GLU A 222 5.85 -10.51 8.48
N LEU A 223 6.78 -9.57 8.32
CA LEU A 223 6.53 -8.17 8.60
C LEU A 223 5.40 -7.60 7.74
N TYR A 224 5.36 -7.92 6.45
CA TYR A 224 4.29 -7.48 5.57
C TYR A 224 2.92 -8.01 6.03
N LEU A 225 2.85 -9.30 6.34
CA LEU A 225 1.63 -9.93 6.81
C LEU A 225 1.16 -9.35 8.17
N SER A 226 2.10 -9.09 9.08
CA SER A 226 1.82 -8.44 10.36
C SER A 226 1.18 -7.05 10.18
N HIS A 227 1.74 -6.22 9.30
CA HIS A 227 1.16 -4.90 8.99
C HIS A 227 -0.21 -4.99 8.32
N GLU A 228 -0.44 -5.98 7.45
CA GLU A 228 -1.73 -6.19 6.81
C GLU A 228 -2.80 -6.62 7.83
N LEU A 229 -2.43 -7.52 8.77
CA LEU A 229 -3.30 -7.94 9.87
C LEU A 229 -3.64 -6.77 10.79
N GLU A 230 -2.67 -5.95 11.18
CA GLU A 230 -2.88 -4.77 12.01
C GLU A 230 -3.82 -3.75 11.34
N ALA A 231 -3.63 -3.52 10.03
CA ALA A 231 -4.52 -2.64 9.26
C ALA A 231 -5.95 -3.18 9.21
N MET A 232 -6.12 -4.50 9.06
CA MET A 232 -7.42 -5.15 9.05
C MET A 232 -8.11 -5.11 10.43
N GLU A 233 -7.36 -5.32 11.51
CA GLU A 233 -7.85 -5.21 12.89
C GLU A 233 -8.33 -3.78 13.19
N ASN A 234 -7.57 -2.77 12.79
CA ASN A 234 -7.96 -1.36 12.92
C ASN A 234 -9.24 -1.03 12.14
N LEU A 235 -9.43 -1.62 10.94
CA LEU A 235 -10.65 -1.46 10.16
C LEU A 235 -11.84 -2.09 10.86
N LEU A 236 -11.71 -3.31 11.39
CA LEU A 236 -12.76 -4.03 12.13
C LEU A 236 -13.16 -3.27 13.39
N ASN A 237 -12.20 -2.74 14.14
CA ASN A 237 -12.46 -1.95 15.33
C ASN A 237 -13.26 -0.67 15.01
N ARG A 238 -12.94 0.03 13.91
CA ARG A 238 -13.72 1.19 13.45
C ARG A 238 -15.16 0.80 13.07
N GLN A 239 -15.33 -0.30 12.36
CA GLN A 239 -16.67 -0.79 11.99
C GLN A 239 -17.48 -1.19 13.25
N TYR A 240 -16.84 -1.81 14.22
CA TYR A 240 -17.48 -2.17 15.49
C TYR A 240 -17.92 -0.95 16.28
N GLU A 241 -17.10 0.09 16.38
CA GLU A 241 -17.47 1.36 17.02
C GLU A 241 -18.65 2.05 16.32
N GLN A 242 -18.66 2.07 14.99
CA GLN A 242 -19.80 2.59 14.21
C GLN A 242 -21.07 1.79 14.47
N TYR A 243 -20.97 0.46 14.54
CA TYR A 243 -22.10 -0.39 14.86
C TYR A 243 -22.63 -0.13 16.27
N ARG A 244 -21.75 0.02 17.27
CA ARG A 244 -22.14 0.36 18.65
C ARG A 244 -22.88 1.70 18.73
N GLN A 245 -22.39 2.71 18.02
CA GLN A 245 -23.04 4.02 17.96
C GLN A 245 -24.45 3.91 17.33
N PHE A 246 -24.56 3.16 16.24
CA PHE A 246 -25.84 2.90 15.59
C PHE A 246 -26.83 2.16 16.52
N ASP A 247 -26.38 1.14 17.23
CA ASP A 247 -27.20 0.38 18.18
C ASP A 247 -27.65 1.26 19.37
N ALA A 248 -26.74 2.09 19.89
CA ALA A 248 -27.05 3.04 20.95
C ALA A 248 -28.10 4.07 20.48
N ASN A 249 -27.98 4.62 19.29
CA ASN A 249 -28.93 5.55 18.71
C ASN A 249 -30.30 4.90 18.48
N ASN A 250 -30.35 3.65 18.01
CA ASN A 250 -31.58 2.89 17.83
C ASN A 250 -32.28 2.65 19.18
N LYS A 251 -31.54 2.27 20.21
CA LYS A 251 -32.11 2.09 21.57
C LYS A 251 -32.69 3.39 22.11
N ALA A 252 -31.98 4.51 21.97
CA ALA A 252 -32.48 5.81 22.35
C ALA A 252 -33.78 6.18 21.60
N MET A 253 -33.81 5.91 20.28
CA MET A 253 -35.01 6.15 19.47
C MET A 253 -36.18 5.30 19.89
N HIS A 254 -35.95 4.01 20.19
CA HIS A 254 -37.01 3.13 20.72
C HIS A 254 -37.55 3.62 22.07
N GLN A 255 -36.72 4.11 22.97
CA GLN A 255 -37.13 4.66 24.26
C GLN A 255 -37.99 5.91 24.07
N ILE A 256 -37.59 6.82 23.19
CA ILE A 256 -38.35 8.01 22.84
C ILE A 256 -39.73 7.64 22.25
N TYR A 257 -39.76 6.66 21.33
CA TYR A 257 -41.02 6.19 20.75
C TYR A 257 -41.96 5.59 21.80
N HIS A 258 -41.42 4.82 22.74
CA HIS A 258 -42.17 4.24 23.84
C HIS A 258 -42.77 5.33 24.77
N ASP A 259 -41.96 6.32 25.13
CA ASP A 259 -42.38 7.42 25.99
C ASP A 259 -43.47 8.29 25.32
N LEU A 260 -43.28 8.58 24.03
CA LEU A 260 -44.26 9.31 23.22
C LEU A 260 -45.59 8.55 23.15
N LYS A 261 -45.56 7.23 22.96
CA LYS A 261 -46.78 6.39 22.96
C LYS A 261 -47.51 6.45 24.27
N HIS A 262 -46.79 6.37 25.41
CA HIS A 262 -47.39 6.50 26.75
C HIS A 262 -48.00 7.88 26.99
N GLN A 263 -47.37 8.95 26.54
CA GLN A 263 -47.90 10.31 26.64
C GLN A 263 -49.18 10.48 25.82
N ILE A 264 -49.21 9.95 24.58
CA ILE A 264 -50.40 9.96 23.73
C ILE A 264 -51.54 9.18 24.39
N ASP A 265 -51.31 7.98 24.93
CA ASP A 265 -52.31 7.16 25.60
C ASP A 265 -52.82 7.84 26.86
N PHE A 266 -52.00 8.57 27.61
CA PHE A 266 -52.38 9.36 28.75
C PHE A 266 -53.29 10.53 28.37
N ILE A 267 -52.94 11.31 27.36
CA ILE A 267 -53.74 12.44 26.83
C ILE A 267 -55.11 11.94 26.32
N ARG A 268 -55.12 10.78 25.66
CA ARG A 268 -56.35 10.17 25.12
C ARG A 268 -57.34 9.75 26.19
N ASN A 269 -56.84 9.35 27.37
CA ASN A 269 -57.67 8.86 28.48
C ASN A 269 -58.04 9.95 29.47
N GLU A 270 -57.48 11.18 29.39
CA GLU A 270 -57.81 12.30 30.29
C GLU A 270 -59.16 12.90 29.95
N LYS A 271 -60.05 12.91 30.96
CA LYS A 271 -61.45 13.37 30.85
C LYS A 271 -61.63 14.89 31.02
N SER A 272 -60.60 15.55 31.59
CA SER A 272 -60.64 17.01 31.82
C SER A 272 -60.12 17.76 30.62
N ALA A 273 -60.97 18.57 29.98
CA ALA A 273 -60.59 19.37 28.81
C ALA A 273 -59.43 20.33 29.11
N SER A 274 -59.42 20.99 30.25
CA SER A 274 -58.39 21.93 30.70
C SER A 274 -57.05 21.25 30.95
N LYS A 275 -57.02 20.04 31.54
CA LYS A 275 -55.78 19.27 31.73
C LYS A 275 -55.23 18.72 30.40
N ARG A 276 -56.13 18.27 29.51
CA ARG A 276 -55.75 17.79 28.19
C ARG A 276 -55.10 18.90 27.36
N GLU A 277 -55.60 20.12 27.45
CA GLU A 277 -55.07 21.29 26.77
C GLU A 277 -53.69 21.71 27.33
N SER A 278 -53.53 21.63 28.67
CA SER A 278 -52.24 21.84 29.34
C SER A 278 -51.18 20.81 28.91
N TYR A 279 -51.53 19.52 28.81
CA TYR A 279 -50.63 18.46 28.36
C TYR A 279 -50.31 18.56 26.85
N LEU A 280 -51.28 18.98 26.02
CA LEU A 280 -51.06 19.28 24.63
C LEU A 280 -50.08 20.47 24.44
N ALA A 281 -50.27 21.53 25.25
CA ALA A 281 -49.36 22.68 25.21
C ALA A 281 -47.92 22.34 25.71
N GLU A 282 -47.80 21.41 26.65
CA GLU A 282 -46.52 20.91 27.13
C GLU A 282 -45.85 19.99 26.08
N MET A 283 -46.66 19.15 25.41
CA MET A 283 -46.22 18.40 24.24
C MET A 283 -45.85 19.30 23.05
N GLU A 284 -46.64 20.32 22.76
CA GLU A 284 -46.32 21.33 21.75
C GLU A 284 -45.00 22.03 22.06
N LYS A 285 -44.67 22.33 23.31
CA LYS A 285 -43.35 22.83 23.69
C LYS A 285 -42.23 21.81 23.42
N VAL A 286 -42.45 20.53 23.71
CA VAL A 286 -41.47 19.46 23.43
C VAL A 286 -41.38 19.19 21.93
N VAL A 287 -42.46 19.33 21.18
CA VAL A 287 -42.54 19.16 19.73
C VAL A 287 -42.03 20.42 19.02
N THR A 288 -42.27 21.63 19.51
CA THR A 288 -41.70 22.87 18.95
C THR A 288 -40.18 22.99 19.18
N LEU A 289 -39.65 22.36 20.22
CA LEU A 289 -38.19 22.09 20.28
C LEU A 289 -37.76 21.05 19.21
N ARG A 290 -38.70 20.28 18.61
CA ARG A 290 -38.52 19.33 17.52
C ARG A 290 -39.01 19.82 16.15
N ASP A 291 -39.79 20.91 16.09
CA ASP A 291 -40.14 21.59 14.81
C ASP A 291 -38.94 22.29 14.15
N ALA A 292 -37.75 22.09 14.71
CA ALA A 292 -36.52 22.19 13.99
C ALA A 292 -36.26 20.95 13.08
N GLU A 293 -37.29 20.15 12.75
CA GLU A 293 -37.20 19.21 11.65
C GLU A 293 -37.00 20.03 10.37
N MET A 294 -35.73 20.16 10.00
CA MET A 294 -35.32 20.84 8.78
C MET A 294 -35.86 20.02 7.61
N ASN A 295 -36.85 20.53 6.90
CA ASN A 295 -37.36 19.91 5.69
C ASN A 295 -36.68 20.57 4.48
N THR A 296 -35.45 20.12 4.18
CA THR A 296 -34.65 20.63 3.07
C THR A 296 -34.94 19.92 1.75
N GLY A 297 -35.75 18.87 1.77
CA GLY A 297 -36.00 17.96 0.64
C GLY A 297 -34.96 16.83 0.50
N ASN A 298 -33.99 16.72 1.42
CA ASN A 298 -33.05 15.62 1.49
C ASN A 298 -32.97 15.06 2.91
N ALA A 299 -33.49 13.84 3.12
CA ALA A 299 -33.64 13.21 4.43
C ALA A 299 -32.30 13.03 5.18
N ILE A 300 -31.19 12.88 4.47
CA ILE A 300 -29.85 12.74 5.05
C ILE A 300 -29.40 14.09 5.63
N LEU A 301 -29.55 15.15 4.83
CA LEU A 301 -29.24 16.51 5.26
C LEU A 301 -30.14 16.94 6.42
N ASP A 302 -31.42 16.62 6.38
CA ASP A 302 -32.38 16.90 7.46
C ASP A 302 -31.92 16.29 8.77
N THR A 303 -31.47 15.03 8.74
CA THR A 303 -30.94 14.34 9.94
C THR A 303 -29.68 15.04 10.48
N VAL A 304 -28.74 15.40 9.63
CA VAL A 304 -27.50 16.10 10.02
C VAL A 304 -27.83 17.46 10.63
N LEU A 305 -28.67 18.25 9.95
CA LEU A 305 -29.01 19.61 10.37
C LEU A 305 -29.81 19.62 11.68
N THR A 306 -30.75 18.69 11.85
CA THR A 306 -31.51 18.56 13.09
C THR A 306 -30.57 18.28 14.28
N SER A 307 -29.66 17.33 14.14
CA SER A 307 -28.68 17.00 15.18
C SER A 307 -27.79 18.21 15.54
N LYS A 308 -27.31 18.94 14.52
CA LYS A 308 -26.44 20.13 14.74
C LYS A 308 -27.20 21.32 15.30
N SER A 309 -28.46 21.53 14.91
CA SER A 309 -29.32 22.58 15.45
C SER A 309 -29.62 22.37 16.94
N LEU A 310 -29.84 21.12 17.36
CA LEU A 310 -30.00 20.79 18.78
C LEU A 310 -28.75 21.13 19.57
N ARG A 311 -27.58 20.74 19.09
CA ARG A 311 -26.30 21.09 19.75
C ARG A 311 -26.10 22.61 19.83
N CYS A 312 -26.41 23.35 18.76
CA CYS A 312 -26.32 24.81 18.76
C CYS A 312 -27.26 25.40 19.88
N ALA A 313 -28.48 24.89 20.00
CA ALA A 313 -29.42 25.37 21.02
C ALA A 313 -28.91 25.11 22.45
N GLU A 314 -28.32 23.94 22.70
CA GLU A 314 -27.72 23.59 24.00
C GLU A 314 -26.53 24.51 24.35
N GLU A 315 -25.73 24.92 23.36
CA GLU A 315 -24.55 25.77 23.53
C GLU A 315 -24.87 27.29 23.47
N GLY A 316 -26.16 27.66 23.36
CA GLY A 316 -26.60 29.05 23.23
C GLY A 316 -26.14 29.73 21.92
N ILE A 317 -26.05 28.97 20.85
CA ILE A 317 -25.68 29.42 19.51
C ILE A 317 -26.92 29.56 18.64
N VAL A 318 -27.10 30.71 18.00
CA VAL A 318 -28.19 30.93 17.04
C VAL A 318 -27.81 30.44 15.68
N MET A 319 -28.42 29.37 15.22
CA MET A 319 -28.21 28.81 13.88
C MET A 319 -29.40 29.15 12.98
N THR A 320 -29.16 29.85 11.88
CA THR A 320 -30.16 30.16 10.84
C THR A 320 -29.86 29.31 9.61
N CYS A 321 -30.87 28.58 9.14
CA CYS A 321 -30.74 27.66 8.01
C CYS A 321 -31.71 28.03 6.89
N PHE A 322 -31.19 28.23 5.67
CA PHE A 322 -31.93 28.38 4.43
C PHE A 322 -31.43 27.31 3.45
N ALA A 323 -32.08 26.16 3.44
CA ALA A 323 -31.61 25.03 2.65
C ALA A 323 -32.73 24.48 1.74
N ASP A 324 -32.41 24.45 0.45
CA ASP A 324 -33.15 23.72 -0.59
C ASP A 324 -32.20 22.68 -1.18
N ALA A 325 -32.45 21.41 -0.85
CA ALA A 325 -31.56 20.30 -1.15
C ALA A 325 -32.21 19.23 -2.06
N HIS A 326 -33.28 19.58 -2.77
CA HIS A 326 -33.98 18.66 -3.67
C HIS A 326 -33.05 18.10 -4.76
N ASP A 327 -32.11 18.92 -5.23
CA ASP A 327 -31.17 18.55 -6.31
C ASP A 327 -29.92 17.81 -5.80
N MET A 328 -29.85 17.40 -4.53
CA MET A 328 -28.68 16.74 -3.93
C MET A 328 -28.66 15.22 -4.06
N GLY A 329 -29.62 14.62 -4.76
CA GLY A 329 -29.75 13.16 -4.87
C GLY A 329 -28.55 12.45 -5.54
N PHE A 330 -27.69 13.19 -6.25
CA PHE A 330 -26.47 12.66 -6.89
C PHE A 330 -25.25 12.59 -5.94
N ILE A 331 -25.32 13.21 -4.76
CA ILE A 331 -24.23 13.21 -3.77
C ILE A 331 -24.40 12.02 -2.84
N ASP A 332 -23.34 11.26 -2.64
CA ASP A 332 -23.31 10.12 -1.72
C ASP A 332 -23.57 10.56 -0.28
N MET A 333 -24.29 9.71 0.48
CA MET A 333 -24.64 9.95 1.87
C MET A 333 -23.45 10.31 2.75
N MET A 334 -22.32 9.61 2.57
CA MET A 334 -21.10 9.85 3.36
C MET A 334 -20.47 11.20 3.03
N ASP A 335 -20.58 11.66 1.78
CA ASP A 335 -20.07 12.94 1.36
C ASP A 335 -20.95 14.10 1.85
N ILE A 336 -22.29 13.92 1.89
CA ILE A 336 -23.20 14.86 2.54
C ILE A 336 -22.84 15.02 4.02
N CYS A 337 -22.71 13.89 4.75
CA CYS A 337 -22.30 13.91 6.16
C CYS A 337 -20.94 14.54 6.36
N SER A 338 -19.99 14.30 5.46
CA SER A 338 -18.64 14.86 5.54
C SER A 338 -18.64 16.38 5.29
N ILE A 339 -19.36 16.86 4.29
CA ILE A 339 -19.41 18.29 3.95
C ILE A 339 -20.11 19.06 5.07
N PHE A 340 -21.36 18.72 5.38
CA PHE A 340 -22.17 19.47 6.33
C PHE A 340 -21.74 19.25 7.77
N GLY A 341 -21.42 18.01 8.15
CA GLY A 341 -20.94 17.68 9.49
C GLY A 341 -19.69 18.47 9.86
N ASN A 342 -18.64 18.36 9.03
CA ASN A 342 -17.39 19.07 9.30
C ASN A 342 -17.52 20.60 9.19
N ALA A 343 -18.35 21.09 8.26
CA ALA A 343 -18.54 22.53 8.09
C ALA A 343 -19.22 23.16 9.31
N ILE A 344 -20.30 22.55 9.79
CA ILE A 344 -21.05 23.07 10.94
C ILE A 344 -20.27 22.86 12.23
N ASP A 345 -19.56 21.72 12.41
CA ASP A 345 -18.70 21.52 13.58
C ASP A 345 -17.58 22.57 13.67
N ASN A 346 -16.94 22.91 12.55
CA ASN A 346 -15.96 23.98 12.50
C ASN A 346 -16.57 25.34 12.88
N ALA A 347 -17.79 25.62 12.42
CA ALA A 347 -18.50 26.84 12.76
C ALA A 347 -18.84 26.90 14.27
N ILE A 348 -19.38 25.82 14.85
CA ILE A 348 -19.70 25.71 16.28
C ILE A 348 -18.43 25.93 17.10
N GLU A 349 -17.35 25.21 16.81
CA GLU A 349 -16.08 25.35 17.54
C GLU A 349 -15.47 26.77 17.47
N CYS A 350 -15.78 27.51 16.41
CA CYS A 350 -15.35 28.88 16.28
C CYS A 350 -16.16 29.82 17.19
N VAL A 351 -17.49 29.72 17.12
CA VAL A 351 -18.37 30.64 17.86
C VAL A 351 -18.47 30.32 19.36
N GLU A 352 -18.27 29.07 19.78
CA GLU A 352 -18.19 28.68 21.21
C GLU A 352 -17.13 29.50 21.97
N LYS A 353 -16.05 29.89 21.30
CA LYS A 353 -14.93 30.66 21.88
C LYS A 353 -15.21 32.15 22.02
N ILE A 354 -16.30 32.64 21.43
CA ILE A 354 -16.68 34.06 21.50
C ILE A 354 -17.37 34.30 22.85
N ALA A 355 -16.87 35.30 23.57
CA ALA A 355 -17.38 35.65 24.90
C ALA A 355 -18.79 36.25 24.86
N ASP A 356 -19.09 37.09 23.85
CA ASP A 356 -20.42 37.72 23.67
C ASP A 356 -21.40 36.69 23.04
N GLN A 357 -22.40 36.28 23.79
CA GLN A 357 -23.43 35.36 23.32
C GLN A 357 -24.21 35.91 22.10
N ASN A 358 -24.39 37.21 21.97
CA ASN A 358 -25.09 37.79 20.83
C ASN A 358 -24.33 37.67 19.52
N MET A 359 -23.02 37.39 19.58
CA MET A 359 -22.14 37.16 18.43
C MET A 359 -21.99 35.69 18.08
N ARG A 360 -22.64 34.76 18.81
CA ARG A 360 -22.62 33.32 18.52
C ARG A 360 -23.66 32.97 17.44
N LEU A 361 -23.32 33.39 16.21
CA LEU A 361 -24.23 33.26 15.07
C LEU A 361 -23.63 32.36 14.01
N ILE A 362 -24.44 31.41 13.50
CA ILE A 362 -24.11 30.56 12.36
C ILE A 362 -25.23 30.68 11.34
N LYS A 363 -24.87 30.81 10.07
CA LYS A 363 -25.81 30.85 8.96
C LYS A 363 -25.44 29.82 7.92
N LEU A 364 -26.36 28.93 7.56
CA LEU A 364 -26.24 27.95 6.50
C LEU A 364 -27.17 28.36 5.35
N THR A 365 -26.62 28.37 4.15
CA THR A 365 -27.39 28.56 2.92
C THR A 365 -27.06 27.41 1.95
N VAL A 366 -28.08 26.69 1.50
CA VAL A 366 -27.98 25.66 0.44
C VAL A 366 -28.99 26.00 -0.61
N ARG A 367 -28.55 26.14 -1.85
CA ARG A 367 -29.46 26.43 -2.97
C ARG A 367 -28.83 26.05 -4.32
N THR A 368 -29.66 25.76 -5.28
CA THR A 368 -29.27 25.63 -6.66
C THR A 368 -29.22 27.00 -7.33
N GLN A 369 -28.10 27.34 -7.97
CA GLN A 369 -27.91 28.57 -8.70
C GLN A 369 -27.13 28.32 -9.99
N ASN A 370 -27.68 28.67 -11.16
CA ASN A 370 -27.02 28.59 -12.48
C ASN A 370 -26.34 27.22 -12.74
N ARG A 371 -27.03 26.11 -12.47
CA ARG A 371 -26.52 24.73 -12.63
C ARG A 371 -25.41 24.34 -11.64
N PHE A 372 -25.28 25.08 -10.54
CA PHE A 372 -24.40 24.72 -9.44
C PHE A 372 -25.20 24.60 -8.15
N LEU A 373 -24.88 23.58 -7.35
CA LEU A 373 -25.28 23.53 -5.97
C LEU A 373 -24.32 24.42 -5.18
N LEU A 374 -24.85 25.47 -4.57
CA LEU A 374 -24.15 26.38 -3.66
C LEU A 374 -24.42 25.95 -2.21
N ILE A 375 -23.37 25.61 -1.49
CA ILE A 375 -23.39 25.38 -0.04
C ILE A 375 -22.52 26.45 0.60
N ARG A 376 -23.11 27.28 1.47
CA ARG A 376 -22.42 28.37 2.15
C ARG A 376 -22.67 28.30 3.65
N VAL A 377 -21.59 28.19 4.41
CA VAL A 377 -21.61 28.23 5.88
C VAL A 377 -20.85 29.46 6.34
N GLU A 378 -21.53 30.28 7.12
CA GLU A 378 -21.02 31.55 7.63
C GLU A 378 -21.10 31.51 9.15
N ASN A 379 -20.05 31.93 9.84
CA ASN A 379 -20.05 32.08 11.29
C ASN A 379 -19.31 33.36 11.72
N CYS A 380 -19.75 33.95 12.81
CA CYS A 380 -19.04 35.09 13.40
C CYS A 380 -17.67 34.66 13.91
N THR A 381 -16.70 35.58 13.86
CA THR A 381 -15.36 35.41 14.40
C THR A 381 -14.82 36.76 14.94
N ASP A 382 -14.20 36.70 16.10
CA ASP A 382 -13.57 37.85 16.78
C ASP A 382 -12.07 37.98 16.44
N LYS A 383 -11.51 37.01 15.71
CA LYS A 383 -10.09 36.92 15.39
C LYS A 383 -9.85 36.98 13.89
N ALA A 384 -8.78 37.65 13.50
CA ALA A 384 -8.27 37.50 12.14
C ALA A 384 -7.73 36.10 11.91
N ILE A 385 -8.22 35.43 10.86
CA ILE A 385 -7.79 34.09 10.48
C ILE A 385 -6.72 34.25 9.39
N ASP A 386 -5.52 33.75 9.66
CA ASP A 386 -4.44 33.76 8.66
C ASP A 386 -4.73 32.69 7.59
N LEU A 387 -5.05 33.17 6.38
CA LEU A 387 -5.34 32.34 5.20
C LEU A 387 -4.09 32.23 4.32
N ASN A 388 -3.03 31.55 4.79
CA ASN A 388 -1.86 31.30 3.97
C ASN A 388 -2.16 30.32 2.83
N GLY A 389 -2.18 30.82 1.60
CA GLY A 389 -2.47 30.01 0.41
C GLY A 389 -3.90 29.45 0.36
N GLY A 390 -4.89 30.13 0.97
CA GLY A 390 -6.29 29.69 0.97
C GLY A 390 -6.61 28.55 1.96
N GLN A 391 -5.72 28.30 2.94
CA GLN A 391 -5.96 27.38 4.06
C GLN A 391 -5.75 28.10 5.39
N PRO A 392 -6.67 27.96 6.36
CA PRO A 392 -6.49 28.54 7.68
C PRO A 392 -5.36 27.80 8.41
N VAL A 393 -4.43 28.57 8.98
CA VAL A 393 -3.38 28.02 9.86
C VAL A 393 -4.04 27.62 11.17
N THR A 394 -3.94 26.34 11.53
CA THR A 394 -4.52 25.80 12.77
C THR A 394 -3.84 26.40 14.00
N THR A 395 -4.61 27.01 14.90
CA THR A 395 -4.14 27.60 16.17
C THR A 395 -4.07 26.60 17.33
N LYS A 396 -4.29 25.30 17.10
CA LYS A 396 -4.33 24.26 18.14
C LYS A 396 -2.97 23.55 18.29
N GLU A 397 -2.57 23.27 19.55
CA GLU A 397 -1.28 22.64 19.93
C GLU A 397 -1.06 21.25 19.36
N ASN A 398 -2.11 20.49 18.99
CA ASN A 398 -2.03 19.14 18.40
C ASN A 398 -2.15 19.20 16.87
N LYS A 399 -1.04 19.38 16.18
CA LYS A 399 -0.96 19.47 14.71
C LYS A 399 -1.31 18.16 13.98
N GLU A 400 -1.31 17.01 14.63
CA GLU A 400 -1.51 15.69 13.97
C GLU A 400 -3.00 15.26 13.86
N SER A 401 -3.91 15.82 14.64
CA SER A 401 -5.33 15.42 14.62
C SER A 401 -6.29 16.45 14.02
N HIS A 402 -5.83 17.68 13.68
CA HIS A 402 -6.69 18.77 13.23
C HIS A 402 -6.25 19.33 11.87
N GLY A 403 -7.20 19.64 11.02
CA GLY A 403 -7.02 20.02 9.61
C GLY A 403 -7.63 19.01 8.64
N TYR A 404 -8.12 17.87 9.17
CA TYR A 404 -8.78 16.87 8.34
C TYR A 404 -10.18 17.30 7.88
N GLY A 405 -10.92 18.09 8.68
CA GLY A 405 -12.29 18.51 8.35
C GLY A 405 -12.35 19.32 7.06
N ILE A 406 -11.55 20.40 6.95
CA ILE A 406 -11.50 21.23 5.74
C ILE A 406 -10.96 20.45 4.52
N LYS A 407 -9.96 19.59 4.73
CA LYS A 407 -9.45 18.72 3.68
C LYS A 407 -10.50 17.71 3.21
N SER A 408 -11.29 17.16 4.12
CA SER A 408 -12.38 16.22 3.81
C SER A 408 -13.48 16.89 3.01
N ILE A 409 -13.90 18.11 3.39
CA ILE A 409 -14.88 18.90 2.66
C ILE A 409 -14.39 19.18 1.23
N ARG A 410 -13.14 19.64 1.09
CA ARG A 410 -12.54 19.93 -0.22
C ARG A 410 -12.50 18.68 -1.10
N LYS A 411 -12.02 17.56 -0.55
CA LYS A 411 -11.94 16.28 -1.27
C LYS A 411 -13.32 15.77 -1.69
N ALA A 412 -14.33 15.91 -0.83
CA ALA A 412 -15.69 15.55 -1.15
C ALA A 412 -16.24 16.44 -2.29
N ALA A 413 -16.02 17.76 -2.25
CA ALA A 413 -16.43 18.65 -3.32
C ALA A 413 -15.74 18.35 -4.65
N GLU A 414 -14.42 18.15 -4.64
CA GLU A 414 -13.60 17.80 -5.82
C GLU A 414 -14.04 16.48 -6.48
N LYS A 415 -14.53 15.51 -5.71
CA LYS A 415 -15.07 14.23 -6.21
C LYS A 415 -16.22 14.44 -7.20
N TYR A 416 -17.00 15.52 -7.04
CA TYR A 416 -18.12 15.89 -7.92
C TYR A 416 -17.76 17.04 -8.88
N GLY A 417 -16.47 17.30 -9.11
CA GLY A 417 -16.03 18.37 -10.00
C GLY A 417 -16.25 19.78 -9.43
N GLY A 418 -16.52 19.88 -8.13
CA GLY A 418 -16.74 21.13 -7.41
C GLY A 418 -15.46 21.75 -6.87
N CYS A 419 -15.62 22.92 -6.25
CA CYS A 419 -14.56 23.66 -5.58
C CYS A 419 -15.01 24.21 -4.24
N MET A 420 -14.05 24.55 -3.37
CA MET A 420 -14.29 25.17 -2.06
C MET A 420 -13.42 26.41 -1.91
N THR A 421 -14.03 27.52 -1.46
CA THR A 421 -13.36 28.77 -1.09
C THR A 421 -13.60 29.08 0.38
N LEU A 422 -12.63 29.78 0.98
CA LEU A 422 -12.66 30.27 2.36
C LEU A 422 -12.33 31.77 2.34
N GLU A 423 -13.17 32.55 2.98
CA GLU A 423 -13.04 34.01 3.02
C GLU A 423 -13.34 34.53 4.43
N GLN A 424 -12.76 35.66 4.79
CA GLN A 424 -13.13 36.38 5.99
C GLN A 424 -13.49 37.80 5.61
N GLN A 425 -14.71 38.21 5.92
CA GLN A 425 -15.23 39.56 5.61
C GLN A 425 -16.11 40.07 6.75
N ASP A 426 -15.90 41.32 7.17
CA ASP A 426 -16.75 42.02 8.12
C ASP A 426 -17.06 41.28 9.42
N GLY A 427 -16.08 40.55 9.97
CA GLY A 427 -16.24 39.74 11.21
C GLY A 427 -16.94 38.39 11.00
N TRP A 428 -17.12 37.98 9.75
CA TRP A 428 -17.64 36.66 9.39
C TRP A 428 -16.56 35.81 8.72
N PHE A 429 -16.48 34.56 9.12
CA PHE A 429 -15.77 33.53 8.37
C PHE A 429 -16.76 32.81 7.47
N ILE A 430 -16.44 32.73 6.20
CA ILE A 430 -17.32 32.26 5.13
C ILE A 430 -16.66 31.11 4.41
N MET A 431 -17.32 29.95 4.43
CA MET A 431 -16.94 28.79 3.63
C MET A 431 -17.98 28.60 2.54
N THR A 432 -17.55 28.56 1.29
CA THR A 432 -18.40 28.36 0.13
C THR A 432 -17.93 27.12 -0.64
N VAL A 433 -18.85 26.18 -0.87
CA VAL A 433 -18.66 25.02 -1.74
C VAL A 433 -19.58 25.14 -2.92
N LEU A 434 -19.02 24.96 -4.13
CA LEU A 434 -19.74 24.95 -5.39
C LEU A 434 -19.58 23.59 -6.05
N ILE A 435 -20.69 22.90 -6.34
CA ILE A 435 -20.69 21.60 -7.00
C ILE A 435 -21.55 21.72 -8.28
N PRO A 436 -21.03 21.38 -9.47
CA PRO A 436 -21.81 21.40 -10.68
C PRO A 436 -22.91 20.32 -10.62
N LEU A 437 -24.12 20.66 -11.01
CA LEU A 437 -25.19 19.69 -11.18
C LEU A 437 -24.94 18.88 -12.47
N ALA A 438 -25.03 17.56 -12.39
CA ALA A 438 -24.91 16.70 -13.55
C ALA A 438 -25.94 17.06 -14.62
N GLU A 439 -25.56 17.00 -15.89
CA GLU A 439 -26.54 17.15 -16.97
C GLU A 439 -27.52 15.97 -16.89
N GLU A 440 -28.79 16.27 -16.75
CA GLU A 440 -29.83 15.29 -17.09
C GLU A 440 -29.66 14.91 -18.56
N ASN A 441 -29.08 13.73 -18.79
CA ASN A 441 -29.20 13.12 -20.12
C ASN A 441 -30.70 12.85 -20.39
N LYS A 442 -31.32 13.72 -21.17
CA LYS A 442 -32.62 13.48 -21.76
C LYS A 442 -32.55 12.34 -22.75
#